data_decf962f5a642747eb13e9ee10984570
#
_entry.id   decf962f5a642747eb13e9ee10984570
#
_cell.length_a   1.000
_cell.length_b   1.000
_cell.length_c   1.000
_cell.angle_alpha   90.00
_cell.angle_beta   90.00
_cell.angle_gamma   90.00
#
_symmetry.space_group_name_H-M   'P 1'
#
loop_
_entity.id
_entity.type
_entity.pdbx_description
1 polymer ?
#
loop_
_entity_poly.entity_id
_entity_poly.type
_entity_poly.pdbx_seq_one_letter_code
_entity_poly.pdbx_strand_id
1 'polypeptide(L)'
;DNFDGVYTACAKTMTEVTFMRGSKYVFCETREAFQSARNYLENGNYVLYTGTPCEIAGLISYLGKNYEKLITCDFVCHGANSVAAYQSWLLEFTKGQTVKKLDFRDKSVFKWSTTATAYLENGNIIRENHENCYCCFDWTC
;
A
#
# COMPACT_ATOMS: atom_id res chain seq x y z
N ASP A 1 13.46 -10.43 -8.00
CA ASP A 1 13.07 -10.56 -6.60
C ASP A 1 11.57 -10.44 -6.48
N ASN A 2 10.96 -11.40 -5.81
CA ASN A 2 9.52 -11.55 -5.73
C ASN A 2 8.91 -10.35 -5.00
N PHE A 3 7.79 -9.84 -5.50
CA PHE A 3 6.95 -8.90 -4.78
C PHE A 3 6.36 -9.63 -3.56
N ASP A 4 7.05 -9.57 -2.44
CA ASP A 4 6.68 -10.33 -1.22
C ASP A 4 5.49 -9.73 -0.46
N GLY A 5 4.94 -8.62 -0.96
CA GLY A 5 3.81 -7.94 -0.35
C GLY A 5 4.04 -6.44 -0.13
N VAL A 6 3.14 -5.84 0.62
CA VAL A 6 3.17 -4.43 1.00
C VAL A 6 3.38 -4.34 2.51
N TYR A 7 4.17 -3.39 2.96
CA TYR A 7 4.39 -3.16 4.40
C TYR A 7 4.39 -1.68 4.74
N THR A 8 4.07 -1.38 5.99
CA THR A 8 4.12 -0.02 6.52
C THR A 8 5.58 0.38 6.73
N ALA A 9 5.98 1.47 6.11
CA ALA A 9 7.34 2.00 6.20
C ALA A 9 7.35 3.35 6.93
N CYS A 10 8.47 3.68 7.55
CA CYS A 10 8.71 4.97 8.19
C CYS A 10 9.52 5.88 7.26
N ALA A 11 9.09 7.14 7.10
CA ALA A 11 9.81 8.17 6.41
C ALA A 11 10.14 9.34 7.36
N LYS A 12 11.33 9.89 7.23
CA LYS A 12 11.80 11.05 7.98
C LYS A 12 12.04 12.27 7.10
N THR A 13 12.08 12.08 5.80
CA THR A 13 12.35 13.12 4.81
C THR A 13 11.31 13.08 3.69
N MET A 14 11.12 14.22 3.01
CA MET A 14 10.22 14.31 1.85
C MET A 14 10.65 13.40 0.70
N THR A 15 11.94 13.14 0.56
CA THR A 15 12.46 12.21 -0.45
C THR A 15 11.99 10.80 -0.17
N GLU A 16 12.06 10.34 1.08
CA GLU A 16 11.58 9.00 1.48
C GLU A 16 10.07 8.87 1.28
N VAL A 17 9.29 9.92 1.61
CA VAL A 17 7.83 9.94 1.37
C VAL A 17 7.51 9.73 -0.12
N THR A 18 8.34 10.24 -1.03
CA THR A 18 8.12 10.09 -2.46
C THR A 18 8.08 8.62 -2.91
N PHE A 19 8.89 7.76 -2.31
CA PHE A 19 8.90 6.33 -2.60
C PHE A 19 7.66 5.57 -2.06
N MET A 20 6.96 6.15 -1.08
CA MET A 20 5.75 5.55 -0.49
C MET A 20 4.49 5.87 -1.28
N ARG A 21 4.55 6.80 -2.24
CA ARG A 21 3.39 7.26 -3.01
C ARG A 21 2.88 6.17 -3.95
N GLY A 22 1.61 6.29 -4.28
CA GLY A 22 0.92 5.38 -5.17
C GLY A 22 0.00 4.41 -4.42
N SER A 23 -1.11 4.05 -5.07
CA SER A 23 -2.09 3.11 -4.52
C SER A 23 -1.51 1.70 -4.49
N LYS A 24 -1.80 0.95 -3.42
CA LYS A 24 -1.42 -0.45 -3.26
C LYS A 24 -2.63 -1.20 -2.72
N TYR A 25 -3.23 -2.06 -3.55
CA TYR A 25 -4.46 -2.78 -3.22
C TYR A 25 -4.17 -4.20 -2.72
N VAL A 26 -3.27 -4.29 -1.74
CA VAL A 26 -2.84 -5.55 -1.12
C VAL A 26 -2.82 -5.36 0.38
N PHE A 27 -3.13 -6.42 1.12
CA PHE A 27 -3.00 -6.40 2.58
C PHE A 27 -1.60 -5.95 2.98
N CYS A 28 -1.54 -4.96 3.86
CA CYS A 28 -0.30 -4.34 4.32
C CYS A 28 0.12 -4.96 5.65
N GLU A 29 1.38 -5.40 5.73
CA GLU A 29 1.97 -5.83 6.99
C GLU A 29 2.46 -4.62 7.77
N THR A 30 2.03 -4.49 9.00
CA THR A 30 2.46 -3.38 9.88
C THR A 30 3.89 -3.54 10.39
N ARG A 31 4.40 -4.78 10.42
CA ARG A 31 5.76 -5.11 10.92
C ARG A 31 6.07 -4.38 12.23
N GLU A 32 7.18 -3.66 12.29
CA GLU A 32 7.61 -2.89 13.47
C GLU A 32 7.06 -1.46 13.51
N ALA A 33 6.11 -1.10 12.63
CA ALA A 33 5.62 0.28 12.51
C ALA A 33 4.98 0.79 13.81
N PHE A 34 4.22 -0.05 14.52
CA PHE A 34 3.60 0.33 15.79
C PHE A 34 4.64 0.57 16.89
N GLN A 35 5.67 -0.27 16.96
CA GLN A 35 6.77 -0.09 17.91
C GLN A 35 7.59 1.16 17.57
N SER A 36 7.86 1.39 16.30
CA SER A 36 8.56 2.59 15.84
C SER A 36 7.78 3.85 16.17
N ALA A 37 6.46 3.86 15.92
CA ALA A 37 5.60 4.99 16.27
C ALA A 37 5.64 5.28 17.79
N ARG A 38 5.52 4.24 18.64
CA ARG A 38 5.67 4.39 20.09
C ARG A 38 7.00 5.01 20.47
N ASN A 39 8.10 4.48 19.93
CA ASN A 39 9.44 4.97 20.24
C ASN A 39 9.63 6.45 19.88
N TYR A 40 9.13 6.89 18.71
CA TYR A 40 9.18 8.30 18.32
C TYR A 40 8.34 9.18 19.23
N LEU A 41 7.13 8.76 19.60
CA LEU A 41 6.24 9.49 20.50
C LEU A 41 6.82 9.62 21.89
N GLU A 42 7.40 8.57 22.44
CA GLU A 42 8.04 8.55 23.77
C GLU A 42 9.30 9.44 23.81
N ASN A 43 10.00 9.56 22.69
CA ASN A 43 11.10 10.51 22.53
C ASN A 43 10.64 11.95 22.22
N GLY A 44 9.34 12.23 22.31
CA GLY A 44 8.79 13.57 22.17
C GLY A 44 8.68 14.06 20.72
N ASN A 45 8.76 13.19 19.73
CA ASN A 45 8.59 13.55 18.32
C ASN A 45 7.12 13.56 17.92
N TYR A 46 6.79 14.33 16.90
CA TYR A 46 5.51 14.19 16.20
C TYR A 46 5.52 12.97 15.29
N VAL A 47 4.41 12.24 15.28
CA VAL A 47 4.20 11.09 14.41
C VAL A 47 2.90 11.31 13.63
N LEU A 48 2.99 11.29 12.31
CA LEU A 48 1.85 11.13 11.42
C LEU A 48 1.77 9.66 11.01
N TYR A 49 0.71 8.98 11.41
CA TYR A 49 0.45 7.60 10.97
C TYR A 49 -0.73 7.59 10.01
N THR A 50 -0.49 7.08 8.79
CA THR A 50 -1.52 6.94 7.77
C THR A 50 -1.75 5.46 7.49
N GLY A 51 -3.00 5.04 7.41
CA GLY A 51 -3.33 3.63 7.19
C GLY A 51 -4.83 3.40 7.01
N THR A 52 -5.22 2.15 6.97
CA THR A 52 -6.63 1.77 6.98
C THR A 52 -7.25 2.00 8.36
N PRO A 53 -8.59 2.12 8.48
CA PRO A 53 -9.23 2.31 9.78
C PRO A 53 -8.89 1.21 10.80
N CYS A 54 -8.74 -0.03 10.34
CA CYS A 54 -8.37 -1.15 11.22
C CYS A 54 -6.90 -1.06 11.68
N GLU A 55 -5.98 -0.56 10.86
CA GLU A 55 -4.59 -0.30 11.27
C GLU A 55 -4.52 0.83 12.29
N ILE A 56 -5.27 1.92 12.08
CA ILE A 56 -5.34 3.03 13.05
C ILE A 56 -5.91 2.55 14.39
N ALA A 57 -6.99 1.77 14.36
CA ALA A 57 -7.57 1.18 15.58
C ALA A 57 -6.55 0.25 16.28
N GLY A 58 -5.83 -0.55 15.52
CA GLY A 58 -4.76 -1.42 16.03
C GLY A 58 -3.63 -0.62 16.67
N LEU A 59 -3.17 0.45 16.04
CA LEU A 59 -2.14 1.35 16.58
C LEU A 59 -2.58 1.97 17.90
N ILE A 60 -3.79 2.54 17.95
CA ILE A 60 -4.34 3.17 19.17
C ILE A 60 -4.43 2.16 20.31
N SER A 61 -4.91 0.96 20.00
CA SER A 61 -4.98 -0.14 20.98
C SER A 61 -3.60 -0.57 21.48
N TYR A 62 -2.62 -0.68 20.57
CA TYR A 62 -1.23 -1.01 20.90
C TYR A 62 -0.55 0.06 21.77
N LEU A 63 -0.81 1.33 21.52
CA LEU A 63 -0.24 2.44 22.29
C LEU A 63 -0.80 2.50 23.72
N GLY A 64 -2.08 2.17 23.91
CA GLY A 64 -2.75 2.04 25.21
C GLY A 64 -2.97 3.35 25.96
N LYS A 65 -2.56 4.48 25.39
CA LYS A 65 -2.77 5.83 25.94
C LYS A 65 -2.80 6.87 24.80
N ASN A 66 -3.34 8.03 25.11
CA ASN A 66 -3.34 9.15 24.17
C ASN A 66 -1.97 9.85 24.15
N TYR A 67 -1.52 10.20 22.95
CA TYR A 67 -0.34 11.01 22.73
C TYR A 67 -0.72 12.29 21.98
N GLU A 68 -0.43 13.46 22.54
CA GLU A 68 -0.74 14.77 21.93
C GLU A 68 -0.02 14.97 20.58
N LYS A 69 1.10 14.29 20.40
CA LYS A 69 1.94 14.40 19.19
C LYS A 69 1.66 13.32 18.15
N LEU A 70 0.61 12.49 18.36
CA LEU A 70 0.15 11.53 17.37
C LEU A 70 -0.95 12.17 16.51
N ILE A 71 -0.72 12.18 15.20
CA ILE A 71 -1.71 12.53 14.20
C ILE A 71 -2.00 11.27 13.40
N THR A 72 -3.26 10.86 13.33
CA THR A 72 -3.70 9.73 12.52
C THR A 72 -4.48 10.22 11.32
N CYS A 73 -4.29 9.57 10.19
CA CYS A 73 -5.05 9.82 8.98
C CYS A 73 -5.46 8.48 8.37
N ASP A 74 -6.74 8.20 8.35
CA ASP A 74 -7.28 7.04 7.69
C ASP A 74 -8.00 7.42 6.39
N PHE A 75 -8.32 6.43 5.59
CA PHE A 75 -9.05 6.57 4.35
C PHE A 75 -10.14 5.50 4.25
N VAL A 76 -11.18 5.77 3.50
CA VAL A 76 -12.24 4.79 3.26
C VAL A 76 -11.64 3.54 2.65
N CYS A 77 -11.83 2.41 3.32
CA CYS A 77 -11.29 1.13 2.92
C CYS A 77 -12.44 0.13 2.72
N HIS A 78 -12.50 -0.47 1.55
CA HIS A 78 -13.46 -1.52 1.21
C HIS A 78 -12.90 -2.95 1.39
N GLY A 79 -11.74 -3.06 2.00
CA GLY A 79 -11.00 -4.31 2.15
C GLY A 79 -9.69 -4.30 1.36
N ALA A 80 -8.89 -5.32 1.58
CA ALA A 80 -7.63 -5.54 0.90
C ALA A 80 -7.50 -7.02 0.52
N ASN A 81 -6.96 -7.27 -0.66
CA ASN A 81 -6.69 -8.62 -1.13
C ASN A 81 -5.56 -9.26 -0.32
N SER A 82 -5.65 -10.58 -0.14
CA SER A 82 -4.55 -11.32 0.47
C SER A 82 -3.30 -11.29 -0.42
N VAL A 83 -2.14 -11.45 0.19
CA VAL A 83 -0.86 -11.53 -0.54
C VAL A 83 -0.89 -12.67 -1.56
N ALA A 84 -1.48 -13.82 -1.22
CA ALA A 84 -1.59 -14.96 -2.13
C ALA A 84 -2.45 -14.65 -3.37
N ALA A 85 -3.60 -13.99 -3.19
CA ALA A 85 -4.44 -13.56 -4.31
C ALA A 85 -3.71 -12.56 -5.22
N TYR A 86 -3.00 -11.62 -4.61
CA TYR A 86 -2.18 -10.66 -5.33
C TYR A 86 -1.06 -11.34 -6.14
N GLN A 87 -0.34 -12.28 -5.55
CA GLN A 87 0.73 -13.01 -6.24
C GLN A 87 0.20 -13.83 -7.43
N SER A 88 -0.95 -14.49 -7.25
CA SER A 88 -1.60 -15.23 -8.34
C SER A 88 -2.01 -14.31 -9.49
N TRP A 89 -2.64 -13.18 -9.17
CA TRP A 89 -2.99 -12.18 -10.17
C TRP A 89 -1.74 -11.62 -10.88
N LEU A 90 -0.69 -11.27 -10.13
CA LEU A 90 0.53 -10.73 -10.72
C LEU A 90 1.19 -11.72 -11.69
N LEU A 91 1.22 -12.99 -11.33
CA LEU A 91 1.76 -14.06 -12.17
C LEU A 91 0.98 -14.18 -13.49
N GLU A 92 -0.34 -14.15 -13.44
CA GLU A 92 -1.21 -14.18 -14.61
C GLU A 92 -1.06 -12.92 -15.46
N PHE A 93 -1.15 -11.75 -14.84
CA PHE A 93 -1.04 -10.45 -15.49
C PHE A 93 0.28 -10.27 -16.23
N THR A 94 1.39 -10.69 -15.62
CA THR A 94 2.74 -10.56 -16.20
C THR A 94 3.18 -11.78 -17.00
N LYS A 95 2.34 -12.82 -17.06
CA LYS A 95 2.69 -14.13 -17.68
C LYS A 95 3.99 -14.69 -17.12
N GLY A 96 4.18 -14.56 -15.81
CA GLY A 96 5.36 -15.02 -15.10
C GLY A 96 6.64 -14.22 -15.34
N GLN A 97 6.57 -13.06 -15.98
CA GLN A 97 7.73 -12.22 -16.20
C GLN A 97 8.08 -11.40 -14.95
N THR A 98 9.36 -11.15 -14.74
CA THR A 98 9.86 -10.40 -13.58
C THR A 98 9.50 -8.92 -13.68
N VAL A 99 8.86 -8.41 -12.63
CA VAL A 99 8.40 -7.02 -12.54
C VAL A 99 9.43 -6.17 -11.83
N LYS A 100 9.84 -5.09 -12.46
CA LYS A 100 10.68 -4.05 -11.87
C LYS A 100 9.88 -3.02 -11.07
N LYS A 101 8.70 -2.64 -11.56
CA LYS A 101 7.80 -1.69 -10.93
C LYS A 101 6.37 -2.02 -11.30
N LEU A 102 5.47 -1.95 -10.32
CA LEU A 102 4.04 -2.05 -10.52
C LEU A 102 3.37 -0.72 -10.12
N ASP A 103 2.52 -0.22 -10.98
CA ASP A 103 1.62 0.88 -10.69
C ASP A 103 0.17 0.37 -10.79
N PHE A 104 -0.51 0.25 -9.66
CA PHE A 104 -1.90 -0.23 -9.60
C PHE A 104 -2.90 0.74 -10.22
N ARG A 105 -2.50 1.98 -10.38
CA ARG A 105 -3.37 3.04 -10.85
C ARG A 105 -2.58 4.06 -11.65
N ASP A 106 -2.16 3.64 -12.84
CA ASP A 106 -1.35 4.46 -13.75
C ASP A 106 -2.17 5.62 -14.32
N LYS A 107 -2.00 6.80 -13.72
CA LYS A 107 -2.67 8.03 -14.13
C LYS A 107 -2.01 8.69 -15.35
N SER A 108 -0.89 8.15 -15.84
CA SER A 108 -0.18 8.70 -16.99
C SER A 108 -0.91 8.45 -18.31
N VAL A 109 -1.70 7.37 -18.37
CA VAL A 109 -2.45 6.99 -19.56
C VAL A 109 -3.83 7.63 -19.57
N PHE A 110 -4.55 7.57 -18.44
CA PHE A 110 -5.88 8.16 -18.27
C PHE A 110 -5.99 8.80 -16.88
N LYS A 111 -6.46 10.04 -16.78
CA LYS A 111 -6.47 10.83 -15.53
C LYS A 111 -7.17 10.15 -14.34
N TRP A 112 -8.23 9.37 -14.58
CA TRP A 112 -8.99 8.60 -13.60
C TRP A 112 -9.11 7.14 -14.03
N SER A 113 -8.00 6.55 -14.37
CA SER A 113 -7.95 5.18 -14.83
C SER A 113 -7.81 4.20 -13.67
N THR A 114 -8.45 3.06 -13.83
CA THR A 114 -8.22 1.85 -13.06
C THR A 114 -7.17 0.95 -13.73
N THR A 115 -6.29 1.50 -14.56
CA THR A 115 -5.29 0.75 -15.31
C THR A 115 -4.12 0.36 -14.42
N ALA A 116 -3.85 -0.94 -14.30
CA ALA A 116 -2.59 -1.44 -13.78
C ALA A 116 -1.51 -1.42 -14.87
N THR A 117 -0.31 -1.01 -14.48
CA THR A 117 0.85 -1.00 -15.37
C THR A 117 2.01 -1.72 -14.69
N ALA A 118 2.50 -2.79 -15.31
CA ALA A 118 3.72 -3.47 -14.91
C ALA A 118 4.86 -3.08 -15.84
N TYR A 119 5.95 -2.59 -15.24
CA TYR A 119 7.21 -2.34 -15.91
C TYR A 119 8.11 -3.54 -15.64
N LEU A 120 8.49 -4.26 -16.69
CA LEU A 120 9.26 -5.50 -16.58
C LEU A 120 10.77 -5.25 -16.62
N GLU A 121 11.54 -6.18 -16.07
CA GLU A 121 12.99 -6.12 -16.09
C GLU A 121 13.59 -6.13 -17.51
N ASN A 122 12.90 -6.77 -18.46
CA ASN A 122 13.31 -6.78 -19.89
C ASN A 122 12.98 -5.49 -20.64
N GLY A 123 12.46 -4.47 -19.95
CA GLY A 123 12.09 -3.17 -20.52
C GLY A 123 10.69 -3.11 -21.13
N ASN A 124 9.96 -4.21 -21.20
CA ASN A 124 8.59 -4.24 -21.69
C ASN A 124 7.63 -3.64 -20.66
N ILE A 125 6.49 -3.16 -21.14
CA ILE A 125 5.42 -2.61 -20.31
C ILE A 125 4.13 -3.37 -20.64
N ILE A 126 3.49 -3.89 -19.60
CA ILE A 126 2.18 -4.52 -19.70
C ILE A 126 1.16 -3.61 -19.02
N ARG A 127 0.01 -3.41 -19.67
CA ARG A 127 -1.10 -2.63 -19.14
C ARG A 127 -2.39 -3.40 -19.26
N GLU A 128 -3.20 -3.33 -18.21
CA GLU A 128 -4.54 -3.89 -18.19
C GLU A 128 -5.52 -2.86 -17.62
N ASN A 129 -6.62 -2.64 -18.31
CA ASN A 129 -7.68 -1.78 -17.83
C ASN A 129 -8.64 -2.60 -16.97
N HIS A 130 -8.89 -2.15 -15.75
CA HIS A 130 -9.59 -2.88 -14.70
C HIS A 130 -11.12 -2.91 -14.81
N GLU A 131 -11.70 -2.76 -15.97
CA GLU A 131 -13.12 -3.13 -16.12
C GLU A 131 -13.37 -4.60 -15.76
N ASN A 132 -12.29 -5.41 -15.70
CA ASN A 132 -12.31 -6.82 -15.35
C ASN A 132 -11.27 -7.19 -14.25
N CYS A 133 -10.83 -6.25 -13.42
CA CYS A 133 -9.82 -6.57 -12.40
C CYS A 133 -10.41 -7.34 -11.23
N TYR A 134 -10.00 -8.58 -11.09
CA TYR A 134 -10.35 -9.45 -9.94
C TYR A 134 -9.76 -8.96 -8.59
N CYS A 135 -8.85 -8.00 -8.58
CA CYS A 135 -8.33 -7.41 -7.35
C CYS A 135 -9.17 -6.26 -6.80
N CYS A 136 -10.02 -5.66 -7.62
CA CYS A 136 -11.06 -4.74 -7.16
C CYS A 136 -12.38 -5.46 -7.37
N PHE A 137 -12.82 -6.24 -6.39
CA PHE A 137 -14.14 -6.85 -6.41
C PHE A 137 -15.18 -5.81 -6.80
N ASP A 138 -16.00 -6.17 -7.77
CA ASP A 138 -17.17 -5.41 -8.17
C ASP A 138 -18.08 -5.24 -6.94
N TRP A 139 -18.04 -4.05 -6.33
CA TRP A 139 -18.84 -3.70 -5.16
C TRP A 139 -20.20 -3.17 -5.61
N THR A 140 -20.88 -3.92 -6.44
CA THR A 140 -22.31 -3.78 -6.62
C THR A 140 -23.05 -4.61 -5.56
N CYS A 141 -23.07 -4.10 -4.34
CA CYS A 141 -24.03 -4.48 -3.31
C CYS A 141 -24.83 -3.26 -2.90
#